data_f6b512a2a16253f365fa5a69a0ca6773
#
_entry.id   f6b512a2a16253f365fa5a69a0ca6773
#
_cell.length_a   1.000
_cell.length_b   1.000
_cell.length_c   1.000
_cell.angle_alpha   90.00
_cell.angle_beta   90.00
_cell.angle_gamma   90.00
#
_symmetry.space_group_name_H-M   'P 1'
#
loop_
_entity.id
_entity.type
_entity.pdbx_description
1 polymer ?
#
loop_
_entity_poly.entity_id
_entity_poly.type
_entity_poly.pdbx_seq_one_letter_code
_entity_poly.pdbx_strand_id
1 'polypeptide(L)'
;MSYYFDRTTNVESKEATIRAEVLGRLYTFKTDNNVFSKKGLDFGTRTLLENIDMNKINGQVLDFGCGYGSIGIIIKTNTSSSVDMIDINERAINLAKKNASINNVDVNIFFSDIYSNVTKKYDYIISNPPIRVGKEILYKILVGARDYLNKNGHLIFVINKDQGAKSTAKYLESFYKVEILKKNKGFYVIDCQKYWLIAWNRVKL
;
A
#
# COMPACT_ATOMS: atom_id res chain seq x y z
N MET A 1 0.74 -2.24 22.72
CA MET A 1 1.75 -2.04 21.67
C MET A 1 1.39 -2.89 20.46
N SER A 2 1.42 -2.35 19.27
CA SER A 2 1.04 -3.10 18.06
C SER A 2 2.27 -3.76 17.47
N TYR A 3 2.42 -5.05 17.63
CA TYR A 3 3.56 -5.87 17.17
C TYR A 3 3.69 -5.97 15.63
N TYR A 4 2.74 -5.44 14.85
CA TYR A 4 2.75 -5.53 13.38
C TYR A 4 3.81 -4.65 12.69
N PHE A 5 4.37 -3.68 13.42
CA PHE A 5 5.30 -2.68 12.90
C PHE A 5 6.71 -2.83 13.48
N ASP A 6 6.97 -3.93 14.17
CA ASP A 6 8.29 -4.25 14.66
C ASP A 6 9.06 -5.09 13.62
N ARG A 7 10.35 -4.83 13.50
CA ARG A 7 11.25 -5.54 12.59
C ARG A 7 11.24 -7.06 12.83
N THR A 8 11.25 -7.45 14.09
CA THR A 8 11.21 -8.86 14.53
C THR A 8 10.11 -9.05 15.57
N THR A 9 9.49 -10.21 15.60
CA THR A 9 8.44 -10.52 16.56
C THR A 9 8.74 -11.81 17.31
N ASN A 10 8.54 -11.79 18.63
CA ASN A 10 8.67 -12.97 19.50
C ASN A 10 7.40 -13.84 19.51
N VAL A 11 6.43 -13.56 18.62
CA VAL A 11 5.21 -14.35 18.50
C VAL A 11 5.50 -15.62 17.71
N GLU A 12 5.11 -16.77 18.27
CA GLU A 12 5.25 -18.08 17.62
C GLU A 12 4.60 -18.05 16.22
N SER A 13 5.32 -18.59 15.23
CA SER A 13 4.81 -18.70 13.86
C SER A 13 3.73 -19.78 13.80
N LYS A 14 2.60 -19.45 13.17
CA LYS A 14 1.55 -20.39 12.81
C LYS A 14 1.01 -20.05 11.43
N GLU A 15 1.72 -20.52 10.42
CA GLU A 15 1.32 -20.29 9.04
C GLU A 15 -0.06 -20.90 8.74
N ALA A 16 -0.85 -20.18 7.98
CA ALA A 16 -2.13 -20.62 7.45
C ALA A 16 -2.20 -20.33 5.95
N THR A 17 -3.02 -21.10 5.24
CA THR A 17 -3.28 -20.84 3.82
C THR A 17 -4.66 -20.23 3.68
N ILE A 18 -4.75 -19.12 2.95
CA ILE A 18 -6.01 -18.49 2.57
C ILE A 18 -6.15 -18.48 1.05
N ARG A 19 -7.38 -18.47 0.58
CA ARG A 19 -7.71 -18.25 -0.82
C ARG A 19 -8.59 -17.02 -0.96
N ALA A 20 -8.35 -16.23 -1.97
CA ALA A 20 -9.13 -15.03 -2.26
C ALA A 20 -9.38 -14.91 -3.75
N GLU A 21 -10.65 -14.77 -4.12
CA GLU A 21 -11.04 -14.41 -5.47
C GLU A 21 -11.13 -12.88 -5.56
N VAL A 22 -10.35 -12.27 -6.46
CA VAL A 22 -10.29 -10.82 -6.69
C VAL A 22 -10.12 -10.57 -8.18
N LEU A 23 -10.88 -9.62 -8.73
CA LEU A 23 -10.82 -9.27 -10.16
C LEU A 23 -11.02 -10.49 -11.07
N GLY A 24 -11.90 -11.43 -10.67
CA GLY A 24 -12.20 -12.64 -11.42
C GLY A 24 -11.10 -13.71 -11.42
N ARG A 25 -10.07 -13.59 -10.56
CA ARG A 25 -8.98 -14.57 -10.40
C ARG A 25 -8.88 -15.08 -8.98
N LEU A 26 -8.56 -16.37 -8.84
CA LEU A 26 -8.32 -17.01 -7.56
C LEU A 26 -6.82 -16.94 -7.22
N TYR A 27 -6.50 -16.40 -6.04
CA TYR A 27 -5.16 -16.31 -5.48
C TYR A 27 -5.04 -17.19 -4.25
N THR A 28 -3.86 -17.73 -4.03
CA THR A 28 -3.52 -18.49 -2.82
C THR A 28 -2.41 -17.78 -2.07
N PHE A 29 -2.63 -17.49 -0.77
CA PHE A 29 -1.64 -16.84 0.06
C PHE A 29 -1.35 -17.64 1.33
N LYS A 30 -0.10 -17.66 1.74
CA LYS A 30 0.33 -17.98 3.10
C LYS A 30 0.25 -16.74 3.96
N THR A 31 -0.30 -16.90 5.15
CA THR A 31 -0.36 -15.88 6.21
C THR A 31 0.21 -16.43 7.50
N ASP A 32 0.51 -15.59 8.48
CA ASP A 32 1.05 -16.03 9.76
C ASP A 32 0.51 -15.19 10.92
N ASN A 33 0.76 -15.66 12.14
CA ASN A 33 0.61 -14.84 13.34
C ASN A 33 1.46 -13.56 13.19
N ASN A 34 0.93 -12.44 13.69
CA ASN A 34 1.61 -11.15 13.63
C ASN A 34 1.86 -10.58 12.21
N VAL A 35 1.13 -11.07 11.22
CA VAL A 35 1.01 -10.43 9.91
C VAL A 35 -0.44 -10.04 9.67
N PHE A 36 -0.66 -8.87 9.08
CA PHE A 36 -2.00 -8.32 8.88
C PHE A 36 -2.90 -9.25 8.06
N SER A 37 -4.19 -9.33 8.46
CA SER A 37 -5.24 -10.08 7.74
C SER A 37 -5.06 -11.60 7.65
N LYS A 38 -4.80 -12.24 8.79
CA LYS A 38 -4.57 -13.69 8.88
C LYS A 38 -5.72 -14.58 8.37
N LYS A 39 -6.98 -14.12 8.43
CA LYS A 39 -8.18 -14.95 8.14
C LYS A 39 -8.69 -14.83 6.70
N GLY A 40 -8.07 -14.01 5.86
CA GLY A 40 -8.52 -13.77 4.48
C GLY A 40 -8.03 -12.43 3.97
N LEU A 41 -8.34 -12.10 2.73
CA LEU A 41 -8.04 -10.77 2.20
C LEU A 41 -8.85 -9.73 2.94
N ASP A 42 -8.17 -8.75 3.55
CA ASP A 42 -8.81 -7.66 4.27
C ASP A 42 -9.80 -6.89 3.39
N PHE A 43 -10.91 -6.46 4.00
CA PHE A 43 -11.98 -5.76 3.26
C PHE A 43 -11.51 -4.42 2.68
N GLY A 44 -10.63 -3.69 3.39
CA GLY A 44 -10.03 -2.45 2.88
C GLY A 44 -9.15 -2.73 1.66
N THR A 45 -8.27 -3.72 1.75
CA THR A 45 -7.42 -4.17 0.63
C THR A 45 -8.25 -4.62 -0.57
N ARG A 46 -9.32 -5.40 -0.35
CA ARG A 46 -10.25 -5.78 -1.42
C ARG A 46 -10.90 -4.55 -2.05
N THR A 47 -11.42 -3.62 -1.22
CA THR A 47 -12.04 -2.38 -1.70
C THR A 47 -11.07 -1.55 -2.52
N LEU A 48 -9.81 -1.46 -2.10
CA LEU A 48 -8.75 -0.78 -2.85
C LEU A 48 -8.58 -1.40 -4.23
N LEU A 49 -8.30 -2.69 -4.30
CA LEU A 49 -7.99 -3.41 -5.53
C LEU A 49 -9.15 -3.43 -6.54
N GLU A 50 -10.38 -3.58 -6.06
CA GLU A 50 -11.58 -3.60 -6.90
C GLU A 50 -12.02 -2.20 -7.40
N ASN A 51 -11.40 -1.13 -6.90
CA ASN A 51 -11.74 0.26 -7.29
C ASN A 51 -10.55 1.05 -7.83
N ILE A 52 -9.43 0.41 -8.10
CA ILE A 52 -8.35 0.92 -8.95
C ILE A 52 -8.60 0.44 -10.37
N ASP A 53 -8.48 1.34 -11.33
CA ASP A 53 -8.52 0.97 -12.76
C ASP A 53 -7.18 0.34 -13.16
N MET A 54 -7.12 -0.99 -13.19
CA MET A 54 -5.90 -1.73 -13.52
C MET A 54 -5.37 -1.41 -14.92
N ASN A 55 -6.21 -0.97 -15.86
CA ASN A 55 -5.77 -0.59 -17.21
C ASN A 55 -4.93 0.71 -17.21
N LYS A 56 -5.06 1.53 -16.18
CA LYS A 56 -4.26 2.75 -16.00
C LYS A 56 -2.96 2.50 -15.26
N ILE A 57 -2.86 1.41 -14.49
CA ILE A 57 -1.66 1.10 -13.73
C ILE A 57 -0.59 0.57 -14.68
N ASN A 58 0.47 1.34 -14.85
CA ASN A 58 1.60 0.98 -15.71
C ASN A 58 2.91 1.56 -15.14
N GLY A 59 4.06 1.13 -15.69
CA GLY A 59 5.37 1.62 -15.26
C GLY A 59 5.86 1.00 -13.96
N GLN A 60 6.43 1.81 -13.09
CA GLN A 60 7.01 1.40 -11.81
C GLN A 60 5.98 1.53 -10.70
N VAL A 61 5.69 0.46 -9.99
CA VAL A 61 4.73 0.42 -8.87
C VAL A 61 5.44 0.02 -7.58
N LEU A 62 5.12 0.69 -6.48
CA LEU A 62 5.54 0.33 -5.13
C LEU A 62 4.30 -0.09 -4.32
N ASP A 63 4.28 -1.32 -3.82
CA ASP A 63 3.39 -1.75 -2.75
C ASP A 63 4.04 -1.42 -1.40
N PHE A 64 3.55 -0.36 -0.75
CA PHE A 64 4.09 0.13 0.51
C PHE A 64 3.39 -0.51 1.71
N GLY A 65 4.17 -1.16 2.58
CA GLY A 65 3.64 -1.94 3.71
C GLY A 65 2.94 -3.20 3.21
N CYS A 66 3.64 -3.97 2.39
CA CYS A 66 3.05 -5.06 1.58
C CYS A 66 2.46 -6.21 2.40
N GLY A 67 2.82 -6.34 3.68
CA GLY A 67 2.41 -7.47 4.49
C GLY A 67 2.80 -8.80 3.83
N TYR A 68 1.85 -9.72 3.70
CA TYR A 68 2.10 -10.99 3.01
C TYR A 68 2.05 -10.89 1.46
N GLY A 69 1.94 -9.67 0.91
CA GLY A 69 2.13 -9.39 -0.51
C GLY A 69 0.87 -9.35 -1.37
N SER A 70 -0.32 -9.24 -0.77
CA SER A 70 -1.58 -9.34 -1.53
C SER A 70 -1.75 -8.24 -2.58
N ILE A 71 -1.42 -6.99 -2.27
CA ILE A 71 -1.59 -5.86 -3.21
C ILE A 71 -0.62 -6.01 -4.39
N GLY A 72 0.68 -6.09 -4.12
CA GLY A 72 1.70 -6.14 -5.17
C GLY A 72 1.55 -7.35 -6.09
N ILE A 73 1.23 -8.53 -5.55
CA ILE A 73 1.01 -9.76 -6.32
C ILE A 73 -0.21 -9.61 -7.23
N ILE A 74 -1.34 -9.08 -6.73
CA ILE A 74 -2.56 -8.90 -7.53
C ILE A 74 -2.33 -7.84 -8.63
N ILE A 75 -1.64 -6.73 -8.32
CA ILE A 75 -1.28 -5.73 -9.33
C ILE A 75 -0.39 -6.34 -10.41
N LYS A 76 0.68 -7.05 -10.02
CA LYS A 76 1.59 -7.69 -10.98
C LYS A 76 0.89 -8.68 -11.89
N THR A 77 -0.08 -9.43 -11.35
CA THR A 77 -0.86 -10.41 -12.13
C THR A 77 -1.79 -9.76 -13.15
N ASN A 78 -2.29 -8.55 -12.86
CA ASN A 78 -3.30 -7.88 -13.69
C ASN A 78 -2.75 -6.73 -14.55
N THR A 79 -1.44 -6.46 -14.46
CA THR A 79 -0.79 -5.37 -15.22
C THR A 79 0.56 -5.81 -15.76
N SER A 80 1.10 -5.04 -16.70
CA SER A 80 2.48 -5.21 -17.19
C SER A 80 3.52 -4.47 -16.35
N SER A 81 3.13 -3.89 -15.21
CA SER A 81 3.98 -3.06 -14.36
C SER A 81 5.15 -3.82 -13.78
N SER A 82 6.24 -3.10 -13.52
CA SER A 82 7.32 -3.53 -12.64
C SER A 82 6.92 -3.22 -11.21
N VAL A 83 6.89 -4.22 -10.34
CA VAL A 83 6.39 -4.07 -8.96
C VAL A 83 7.49 -4.32 -7.95
N ASP A 84 7.74 -3.32 -7.12
CA ASP A 84 8.51 -3.45 -5.89
C ASP A 84 7.54 -3.51 -4.70
N MET A 85 7.93 -4.25 -3.67
CA MET A 85 7.13 -4.45 -2.46
C MET A 85 8.02 -4.26 -1.25
N ILE A 86 7.60 -3.45 -0.30
CA ILE A 86 8.36 -3.17 0.93
C ILE A 86 7.55 -3.35 2.19
N ASP A 87 8.21 -3.81 3.23
CA ASP A 87 7.66 -3.85 4.59
C ASP A 87 8.79 -3.68 5.62
N ILE A 88 8.46 -3.25 6.83
CA ILE A 88 9.40 -3.19 7.95
C ILE A 88 9.49 -4.54 8.67
N ASN A 89 8.50 -5.41 8.52
CA ASN A 89 8.41 -6.71 9.19
C ASN A 89 9.08 -7.80 8.34
N GLU A 90 10.18 -8.37 8.82
CA GLU A 90 10.92 -9.42 8.10
C GLU A 90 10.08 -10.70 7.87
N ARG A 91 9.13 -11.01 8.78
CA ARG A 91 8.21 -12.15 8.60
C ARG A 91 7.24 -11.88 7.43
N ALA A 92 6.74 -10.65 7.32
CA ALA A 92 5.90 -10.23 6.20
C ALA A 92 6.66 -10.35 4.87
N ILE A 93 7.90 -9.88 4.79
CA ILE A 93 8.78 -10.01 3.63
C ILE A 93 8.96 -11.48 3.22
N ASN A 94 9.22 -12.37 4.17
CA ASN A 94 9.40 -13.79 3.89
C ASN A 94 8.11 -14.44 3.37
N LEU A 95 6.95 -14.07 3.91
CA LEU A 95 5.65 -14.52 3.42
C LEU A 95 5.36 -13.97 2.03
N ALA A 96 5.63 -12.69 1.78
CA ALA A 96 5.44 -12.07 0.47
C ALA A 96 6.26 -12.77 -0.62
N LYS A 97 7.52 -13.15 -0.33
CA LYS A 97 8.37 -13.94 -1.25
C LYS A 97 7.79 -15.32 -1.53
N LYS A 98 7.33 -16.06 -0.49
CA LYS A 98 6.62 -17.34 -0.66
C LYS A 98 5.38 -17.19 -1.54
N ASN A 99 4.60 -16.14 -1.29
CA ASN A 99 3.35 -15.87 -1.98
C ASN A 99 3.56 -15.44 -3.43
N ALA A 100 4.60 -14.69 -3.74
CA ALA A 100 5.00 -14.37 -5.10
C ALA A 100 5.30 -15.65 -5.90
N SER A 101 6.07 -16.57 -5.30
CA SER A 101 6.35 -17.89 -5.89
C SER A 101 5.09 -18.73 -6.09
N ILE A 102 4.19 -18.80 -5.09
CA ILE A 102 2.94 -19.57 -5.16
C ILE A 102 2.04 -19.06 -6.30
N ASN A 103 2.01 -17.76 -6.55
CA ASN A 103 1.18 -17.13 -7.58
C ASN A 103 1.94 -16.91 -8.91
N ASN A 104 3.18 -17.42 -9.05
CA ASN A 104 4.01 -17.34 -10.24
C ASN A 104 4.21 -15.89 -10.74
N VAL A 105 4.50 -14.96 -9.85
CA VAL A 105 4.78 -13.57 -10.21
C VAL A 105 6.23 -13.20 -9.88
N ASP A 106 6.83 -12.44 -10.79
CA ASP A 106 8.16 -11.86 -10.61
C ASP A 106 8.04 -10.42 -10.09
N VAL A 107 8.45 -10.23 -8.83
CA VAL A 107 8.39 -8.97 -8.09
C VAL A 107 9.64 -8.83 -7.22
N ASN A 108 10.10 -7.60 -7.00
CA ASN A 108 11.21 -7.32 -6.12
C ASN A 108 10.70 -7.00 -4.71
N ILE A 109 11.15 -7.74 -3.69
CA ILE A 109 10.63 -7.65 -2.32
C ILE A 109 11.79 -7.43 -1.37
N PHE A 110 11.76 -6.30 -0.63
CA PHE A 110 12.84 -5.94 0.27
C PHE A 110 12.37 -5.22 1.54
N PHE A 111 13.19 -5.27 2.56
CA PHE A 111 12.99 -4.56 3.82
C PHE A 111 13.13 -3.05 3.64
N SER A 112 12.23 -2.27 4.26
CA SER A 112 12.40 -0.83 4.39
C SER A 112 11.64 -0.30 5.61
N ASP A 113 12.33 0.46 6.46
CA ASP A 113 11.67 1.31 7.44
C ASP A 113 11.19 2.58 6.73
N ILE A 114 9.87 2.66 6.56
CA ILE A 114 9.22 3.64 5.70
C ILE A 114 9.86 3.60 4.30
N TYR A 115 10.67 4.57 3.91
CA TYR A 115 11.33 4.67 2.62
C TYR A 115 12.86 4.56 2.69
N SER A 116 13.44 4.13 3.84
CA SER A 116 14.89 4.17 4.08
C SER A 116 15.72 3.41 3.04
N ASN A 117 15.19 2.33 2.47
CA ASN A 117 15.87 1.51 1.47
C ASN A 117 15.30 1.69 0.06
N VAL A 118 14.43 2.68 -0.14
CA VAL A 118 13.87 3.00 -1.45
C VAL A 118 14.80 3.95 -2.18
N THR A 119 15.35 3.51 -3.32
CA THR A 119 16.37 4.26 -4.09
C THR A 119 15.87 4.80 -5.42
N LYS A 120 14.69 4.39 -5.86
CA LYS A 120 14.09 4.82 -7.15
C LYS A 120 12.76 5.52 -6.96
N LYS A 121 12.21 6.03 -8.04
CA LYS A 121 10.89 6.67 -8.08
C LYS A 121 9.90 5.79 -8.80
N TYR A 122 8.62 5.99 -8.49
CA TYR A 122 7.51 5.18 -8.94
C TYR A 122 6.43 6.03 -9.62
N ASP A 123 5.73 5.42 -10.56
CA ASP A 123 4.55 6.01 -11.18
C ASP A 123 3.34 5.86 -10.27
N TYR A 124 3.32 4.76 -9.50
CA TYR A 124 2.29 4.50 -8.50
C TYR A 124 2.93 4.00 -7.19
N ILE A 125 2.48 4.57 -6.07
CA ILE A 125 2.68 4.01 -4.73
C ILE A 125 1.31 3.60 -4.23
N ILE A 126 1.11 2.32 -3.91
CA ILE A 126 -0.18 1.78 -3.52
C ILE A 126 -0.05 1.16 -2.13
N SER A 127 -1.03 1.42 -1.25
CA SER A 127 -0.92 0.99 0.14
C SER A 127 -2.27 0.76 0.82
N ASN A 128 -2.31 -0.20 1.71
CA ASN A 128 -3.22 -0.23 2.85
C ASN A 128 -2.38 0.10 4.10
N PRO A 129 -2.20 1.40 4.41
CA PRO A 129 -1.15 1.82 5.33
C PRO A 129 -1.45 1.42 6.78
N PRO A 130 -0.39 1.31 7.62
CA PRO A 130 -0.54 1.01 9.02
C PRO A 130 -1.15 2.18 9.80
N ILE A 131 -2.45 2.15 10.07
CA ILE A 131 -3.14 3.24 10.75
C ILE A 131 -2.86 3.26 12.26
N ARG A 132 -2.56 2.11 12.87
CA ARG A 132 -2.34 1.99 14.33
C ARG A 132 -1.04 2.60 14.83
N VAL A 133 -0.15 3.02 13.94
CA VAL A 133 1.10 3.72 14.28
C VAL A 133 0.91 5.17 14.73
N GLY A 134 -0.31 5.69 14.64
CA GLY A 134 -0.64 7.09 14.97
C GLY A 134 -0.55 8.02 13.76
N LYS A 135 -1.17 9.19 13.91
CA LYS A 135 -1.29 10.16 12.80
C LYS A 135 0.05 10.68 12.30
N GLU A 136 1.01 10.89 13.19
CA GLU A 136 2.33 11.43 12.85
C GLU A 136 3.06 10.51 11.85
N ILE A 137 3.15 9.23 12.17
CA ILE A 137 3.80 8.24 11.31
C ILE A 137 3.00 8.05 10.01
N LEU A 138 1.66 7.99 10.10
CA LEU A 138 0.81 7.90 8.92
C LEU A 138 1.07 9.07 7.96
N TYR A 139 1.13 10.30 8.46
CA TYR A 139 1.37 11.47 7.62
C TYR A 139 2.81 11.51 7.10
N LYS A 140 3.80 11.06 7.88
CA LYS A 140 5.17 10.87 7.40
C LYS A 140 5.22 9.91 6.20
N ILE A 141 4.45 8.83 6.24
CA ILE A 141 4.33 7.87 5.13
C ILE A 141 3.65 8.53 3.92
N LEU A 142 2.44 9.09 4.10
CA LEU A 142 1.62 9.58 3.00
C LEU A 142 2.21 10.83 2.33
N VAL A 143 2.75 11.76 3.11
CA VAL A 143 3.41 12.96 2.56
C VAL A 143 4.76 12.61 1.98
N GLY A 144 5.55 11.76 2.66
CA GLY A 144 6.87 11.31 2.20
C GLY A 144 6.83 10.56 0.87
N ALA A 145 5.72 9.87 0.56
CA ALA A 145 5.53 9.22 -0.74
C ALA A 145 5.80 10.17 -1.93
N ARG A 146 5.54 11.48 -1.74
CA ARG A 146 5.76 12.49 -2.77
C ARG A 146 7.19 12.54 -3.28
N ASP A 147 8.17 12.29 -2.42
CA ASP A 147 9.59 12.32 -2.78
C ASP A 147 9.98 11.10 -3.63
N TYR A 148 9.22 10.02 -3.54
CA TYR A 148 9.42 8.77 -4.28
C TYR A 148 8.48 8.60 -5.48
N LEU A 149 7.61 9.57 -5.76
CA LEU A 149 6.78 9.59 -6.95
C LEU A 149 7.47 10.30 -8.11
N ASN A 150 7.31 9.77 -9.32
CA ASN A 150 7.62 10.42 -10.58
C ASN A 150 6.75 11.68 -10.76
N LYS A 151 7.04 12.48 -11.77
CA LYS A 151 6.17 13.60 -12.19
C LYS A 151 4.80 13.04 -12.58
N ASN A 152 3.73 13.62 -12.04
CA ASN A 152 2.35 13.17 -12.19
C ASN A 152 2.07 11.74 -11.64
N GLY A 153 2.98 11.18 -10.86
CA GLY A 153 2.76 9.89 -10.20
C GLY A 153 1.68 9.96 -9.12
N HIS A 154 1.15 8.82 -8.76
CA HIS A 154 -0.01 8.66 -7.90
C HIS A 154 0.30 7.89 -6.62
N LEU A 155 -0.14 8.41 -5.48
CA LEU A 155 -0.26 7.65 -4.25
C LEU A 155 -1.73 7.23 -4.10
N ILE A 156 -2.01 5.93 -4.16
CA ILE A 156 -3.36 5.40 -3.98
C ILE A 156 -3.39 4.56 -2.71
N PHE A 157 -4.30 4.88 -1.80
CA PHE A 157 -4.40 4.17 -0.53
C PHE A 157 -5.84 4.00 -0.05
N VAL A 158 -6.03 3.06 0.87
CA VAL A 158 -7.31 2.84 1.53
C VAL A 158 -7.23 3.18 3.01
N ILE A 159 -8.25 3.83 3.54
CA ILE A 159 -8.35 4.20 4.95
C ILE A 159 -9.81 4.16 5.42
N ASN A 160 -10.05 3.70 6.65
CA ASN A 160 -11.39 3.67 7.23
C ASN A 160 -11.81 5.07 7.74
N LYS A 161 -13.10 5.39 7.66
CA LYS A 161 -13.68 6.65 8.15
C LYS A 161 -13.36 6.91 9.62
N ASP A 162 -13.42 5.85 10.44
CA ASP A 162 -13.18 5.91 11.89
C ASP A 162 -11.68 6.11 12.23
N GLN A 163 -10.82 5.97 11.22
CA GLN A 163 -9.38 6.24 11.27
C GLN A 163 -9.02 7.61 10.70
N GLY A 164 -10.02 8.47 10.43
CA GLY A 164 -9.82 9.83 10.01
C GLY A 164 -9.70 10.04 8.49
N ALA A 165 -10.34 9.20 7.66
CA ALA A 165 -10.26 9.29 6.19
C ALA A 165 -10.51 10.71 5.65
N LYS A 166 -11.56 11.40 6.14
CA LYS A 166 -11.89 12.76 5.68
C LYS A 166 -10.83 13.79 6.05
N SER A 167 -10.33 13.74 7.29
CA SER A 167 -9.30 14.68 7.76
C SER A 167 -7.96 14.41 7.07
N THR A 168 -7.63 13.15 6.79
CA THR A 168 -6.44 12.77 6.05
C THR A 168 -6.50 13.26 4.61
N ALA A 169 -7.63 13.03 3.90
CA ALA A 169 -7.82 13.55 2.55
C ALA A 169 -7.66 15.07 2.50
N LYS A 170 -8.32 15.80 3.41
CA LYS A 170 -8.24 17.27 3.52
C LYS A 170 -6.81 17.76 3.79
N TYR A 171 -6.07 17.08 4.67
CA TYR A 171 -4.67 17.41 4.95
C TYR A 171 -3.78 17.21 3.73
N LEU A 172 -3.99 16.14 2.97
CA LEU A 172 -3.20 15.82 1.78
C LEU A 172 -3.45 16.76 0.60
N GLU A 173 -4.56 17.50 0.55
CA GLU A 173 -4.81 18.55 -0.47
C GLU A 173 -3.72 19.63 -0.50
N SER A 174 -2.98 19.83 0.61
CA SER A 174 -1.83 20.74 0.66
C SER A 174 -0.59 20.22 -0.09
N PHE A 175 -0.57 18.94 -0.45
CA PHE A 175 0.61 18.26 -1.04
C PHE A 175 0.31 17.62 -2.40
N TYR A 176 -0.95 17.29 -2.66
CA TYR A 176 -1.41 16.52 -3.82
C TYR A 176 -2.73 17.07 -4.38
N LYS A 177 -3.00 16.73 -5.63
CA LYS A 177 -4.39 16.76 -6.13
C LYS A 177 -5.06 15.50 -5.61
N VAL A 178 -6.04 15.65 -4.71
CA VAL A 178 -6.70 14.54 -4.02
C VAL A 178 -8.05 14.23 -4.65
N GLU A 179 -8.29 12.96 -4.91
CA GLU A 179 -9.57 12.44 -5.40
C GLU A 179 -10.00 11.24 -4.54
N ILE A 180 -11.29 11.16 -4.22
CA ILE A 180 -11.87 9.99 -3.55
C ILE A 180 -12.47 9.09 -4.62
N LEU A 181 -11.77 8.02 -4.98
CA LEU A 181 -12.20 7.07 -6.02
C LEU A 181 -13.43 6.28 -5.59
N LYS A 182 -13.49 5.88 -4.31
CA LYS A 182 -14.59 5.07 -3.77
C LYS A 182 -14.80 5.28 -2.28
N LYS A 183 -16.07 5.16 -1.87
CA LYS A 183 -16.49 4.97 -0.47
C LYS A 183 -17.29 3.69 -0.39
N ASN A 184 -16.86 2.74 0.44
CA ASN A 184 -17.51 1.44 0.60
C ASN A 184 -17.45 0.97 2.05
N LYS A 185 -18.61 0.79 2.69
CA LYS A 185 -18.76 0.32 4.09
C LYS A 185 -17.78 0.99 5.07
N GLY A 186 -17.61 2.30 4.94
CA GLY A 186 -16.72 3.09 5.80
C GLY A 186 -15.28 3.18 5.32
N PHE A 187 -14.84 2.42 4.32
CA PHE A 187 -13.53 2.57 3.69
C PHE A 187 -13.56 3.59 2.56
N TYR A 188 -12.49 4.35 2.46
CA TYR A 188 -12.27 5.35 1.42
C TYR A 188 -11.03 4.93 0.64
N VAL A 189 -11.16 4.78 -0.66
CA VAL A 189 -10.03 4.67 -1.61
C VAL A 189 -9.73 6.07 -2.08
N ILE A 190 -8.53 6.52 -1.83
CA ILE A 190 -8.08 7.89 -2.09
C ILE A 190 -6.91 7.84 -3.06
N ASP A 191 -7.00 8.62 -4.12
CA ASP A 191 -5.92 8.89 -5.07
C ASP A 191 -5.35 10.29 -4.82
N CYS A 192 -4.04 10.36 -4.71
CA CYS A 192 -3.26 11.56 -4.47
C CYS A 192 -2.24 11.73 -5.60
N GLN A 193 -2.61 12.47 -6.64
CA GLN A 193 -1.71 12.74 -7.75
C GLN A 193 -0.69 13.82 -7.38
N LYS A 194 0.60 13.51 -7.59
CA LYS A 194 1.68 14.48 -7.47
C LYS A 194 1.59 15.49 -8.59
N TYR A 195 1.32 16.74 -8.25
CA TYR A 195 1.41 17.83 -9.20
C TYR A 195 2.67 18.66 -8.98
N TRP A 196 3.11 19.34 -10.04
CA TRP A 196 4.25 20.23 -9.98
C TRP A 196 3.85 21.55 -9.33
N LEU A 197 4.38 21.86 -8.17
CA LEU A 197 4.18 23.16 -7.50
C LEU A 197 4.89 24.28 -8.26
N ILE A 198 4.35 24.71 -9.39
CA ILE A 198 4.76 25.96 -10.06
C ILE A 198 3.91 27.11 -9.53
N ALA A 199 3.73 27.37 -8.33
CA ALA A 199 3.16 28.64 -7.85
C ALA A 199 2.62 28.63 -6.41
N TRP A 200 3.41 28.23 -5.43
CA TRP A 200 2.99 28.54 -4.05
C TRP A 200 3.70 29.76 -3.45
N ASN A 201 4.47 30.52 -4.27
CA ASN A 201 5.13 31.76 -3.83
C ASN A 201 4.32 33.04 -4.13
N ARG A 202 3.03 32.98 -4.39
CA ARG A 202 2.24 34.18 -4.70
C ARG A 202 0.94 34.37 -3.92
N VAL A 203 0.75 33.79 -2.75
CA VAL A 203 -0.33 34.24 -1.87
C VAL A 203 0.12 34.15 -0.42
N LYS A 204 0.93 35.10 0.01
CA LYS A 204 1.01 35.70 1.35
C LYS A 204 1.86 36.96 1.24
N LEU A 205 1.27 38.04 0.84
CA LEU A 205 1.54 39.40 1.28
C LEU A 205 0.23 39.96 1.79
#